data_b07c818010eb24d3a805176127cd2a35
#
_entry.id   b07c818010eb24d3a805176127cd2a35
#
_cell.length_a   1.000
_cell.length_b   1.000
_cell.length_c   1.000
_cell.angle_alpha   90.00
_cell.angle_beta   90.00
_cell.angle_gamma   90.00
#
_symmetry.space_group_name_H-M   'P 1'
#
loop_
_entity.id
_entity.type
_entity.pdbx_description
1 polymer ?
#
loop_
_entity_poly.entity_id
_entity_poly.type
_entity_poly.pdbx_seq_one_letter_code
_entity_poly.pdbx_strand_id
1 'polypeptide(L)'
;MRLLALALLAATALGAQAQGTNNYGSIYSLYGLGERVEFGSAQSAMLGHGGVALRSGSYVNLSNPALWSDQALTTFSAGASVATVRGEDAFSDDTSVGTAGDLSSLHLGIPLIPSKLGLVFAYRPYSRVNYRAAIRDSLLVDDEMAAYTLNQEGAGGLQQLSGGLGLKLGNVVQLGASADVFFGSQELLQRTQFDQTVYLETRQGRVTRLRGVTATVGGAVTGRQLFREDDALTVAAALTLPTNLSASRTVTLGESLDRDTLRAPDGSLSLDGDVRMPLAARGGVAYLSGLRWLAALDASYEPWSGFESTLPVGGFDDAAGLDVLRDRYRIGGGIEVTPAGRDRRAPVLRRAAYRVGGYAERGLYAPSGEDVTTVALTGGVSIPNRLTGARFDLGFELGTRGSAEGVLVRDTFLKGTLTLNFGERWFIRRRFD
;
A
#
# COMPACT_ATOMS: atom_id res chain seq x y z
N MET A 1 -18.82 -23.36 4.24
CA MET A 1 -18.28 -23.79 2.94
C MET A 1 -18.91 -23.07 1.75
N ARG A 2 -20.24 -22.97 1.58
CA ARG A 2 -20.86 -22.30 0.42
C ARG A 2 -20.55 -20.81 0.30
N LEU A 3 -20.45 -20.07 1.40
CA LEU A 3 -20.07 -18.65 1.41
C LEU A 3 -18.58 -18.42 1.11
N LEU A 4 -17.71 -19.35 1.50
CA LEU A 4 -16.28 -19.30 1.16
C LEU A 4 -16.06 -19.50 -0.35
N ALA A 5 -16.82 -20.42 -0.96
CA ALA A 5 -16.80 -20.66 -2.40
C ALA A 5 -17.33 -19.44 -3.19
N LEU A 6 -18.38 -18.77 -2.69
CA LEU A 6 -18.90 -17.53 -3.29
C LEU A 6 -17.92 -16.37 -3.16
N ALA A 7 -17.23 -16.23 -2.03
CA ALA A 7 -16.21 -15.21 -1.82
C ALA A 7 -14.95 -15.44 -2.70
N LEU A 8 -14.53 -16.70 -2.86
CA LEU A 8 -13.46 -17.06 -3.80
C LEU A 8 -13.88 -16.81 -5.26
N LEU A 9 -15.10 -17.16 -5.64
CA LEU A 9 -15.66 -16.87 -6.97
C LEU A 9 -15.79 -15.36 -7.24
N ALA A 10 -16.19 -14.57 -6.25
CA ALA A 10 -16.22 -13.10 -6.37
C ALA A 10 -14.81 -12.50 -6.50
N ALA A 11 -13.83 -13.01 -5.75
CA ALA A 11 -12.44 -12.58 -5.86
C ALA A 11 -11.82 -12.95 -7.22
N THR A 12 -12.12 -14.14 -7.76
CA THR A 12 -11.67 -14.54 -9.11
C THR A 12 -12.39 -13.78 -10.22
N ALA A 13 -13.67 -13.42 -10.05
CA ALA A 13 -14.42 -12.61 -11.01
C ALA A 13 -13.92 -11.15 -11.05
N LEU A 14 -13.51 -10.57 -9.91
CA LEU A 14 -12.87 -9.26 -9.85
C LEU A 14 -11.48 -9.27 -10.51
N GLY A 15 -10.71 -10.35 -10.34
CA GLY A 15 -9.43 -10.54 -11.02
C GLY A 15 -9.54 -10.75 -12.53
N ALA A 16 -10.63 -11.36 -13.02
CA ALA A 16 -10.85 -11.61 -14.45
C ALA A 16 -11.30 -10.35 -15.23
N GLN A 17 -11.92 -9.38 -14.56
CA GLN A 17 -12.31 -8.11 -15.19
C GLN A 17 -11.12 -7.11 -15.29
N ALA A 18 -10.03 -7.35 -14.55
CA ALA A 18 -8.83 -6.52 -14.57
C ALA A 18 -7.96 -6.69 -15.84
N GLN A 19 -8.34 -7.55 -16.77
CA GLN A 19 -7.69 -7.73 -18.07
C GLN A 19 -8.24 -6.84 -19.20
N GLY A 20 -9.06 -5.84 -18.87
CA GLY A 20 -9.55 -4.84 -19.81
C GLY A 20 -8.46 -3.82 -20.22
N THR A 21 -8.59 -3.26 -21.39
CA THR A 21 -7.64 -2.44 -22.15
C THR A 21 -7.18 -1.12 -21.49
N ASN A 22 -7.63 -0.77 -20.28
CA ASN A 22 -7.28 0.46 -19.55
C ASN A 22 -6.92 0.17 -18.08
N ASN A 23 -6.05 -0.79 -17.85
CA ASN A 23 -5.63 -1.21 -16.50
C ASN A 23 -4.42 -0.41 -15.99
N TYR A 24 -4.48 0.92 -16.11
CA TYR A 24 -3.41 1.82 -15.69
C TYR A 24 -3.81 2.59 -14.44
N GLY A 25 -2.80 2.89 -13.60
CA GLY A 25 -2.92 3.71 -12.41
C GLY A 25 -2.34 5.11 -12.61
N SER A 26 -1.68 5.62 -11.58
CA SER A 26 -1.08 6.95 -11.55
C SER A 26 0.26 7.00 -12.28
N ILE A 27 0.51 8.09 -13.01
CA ILE A 27 1.81 8.38 -13.61
C ILE A 27 2.92 8.52 -12.55
N TYR A 28 2.57 8.94 -11.33
CA TYR A 28 3.54 9.05 -10.24
C TYR A 28 4.15 7.71 -9.81
N SER A 29 3.56 6.58 -10.24
CA SER A 29 4.15 5.26 -10.03
C SER A 29 5.38 4.98 -10.91
N LEU A 30 5.73 5.88 -11.85
CA LEU A 30 6.97 5.86 -12.66
C LEU A 30 8.22 5.99 -11.77
N TYR A 31 8.13 6.79 -10.70
CA TYR A 31 9.30 7.20 -9.93
C TYR A 31 9.70 6.17 -8.89
N GLY A 32 11.01 5.98 -8.72
CA GLY A 32 11.63 5.20 -7.65
C GLY A 32 11.15 3.75 -7.57
N LEU A 33 10.66 3.38 -6.40
CA LEU A 33 10.14 2.03 -6.13
C LEU A 33 8.64 1.90 -6.46
N GLY A 34 8.04 2.90 -7.13
CA GLY A 34 6.62 2.96 -7.41
C GLY A 34 5.79 3.64 -6.32
N GLU A 35 4.48 3.77 -6.56
CA GLU A 35 3.55 4.36 -5.62
C GLU A 35 3.44 3.52 -4.34
N ARG A 36 3.59 4.17 -3.18
CA ARG A 36 3.44 3.52 -1.87
C ARG A 36 2.00 3.07 -1.62
N VAL A 37 1.84 1.81 -1.21
CA VAL A 37 0.54 1.25 -0.82
C VAL A 37 0.47 1.19 0.70
N GLU A 38 -0.44 1.97 1.28
CA GLU A 38 -0.68 1.96 2.72
C GLU A 38 -1.87 1.06 3.05
N PHE A 39 -1.62 0.06 3.89
CA PHE A 39 -2.66 -0.80 4.44
C PHE A 39 -2.23 -1.35 5.81
N GLY A 40 -2.86 -0.89 6.88
CA GLY A 40 -2.65 -1.41 8.23
C GLY A 40 -3.69 -2.45 8.63
N SER A 41 -4.95 -2.20 8.32
CA SER A 41 -6.10 -3.09 8.50
C SER A 41 -7.29 -2.49 7.76
N ALA A 42 -8.37 -3.25 7.56
CA ALA A 42 -9.62 -2.71 7.03
C ALA A 42 -10.14 -1.54 7.89
N GLN A 43 -9.99 -1.63 9.21
CA GLN A 43 -10.37 -0.57 10.14
C GLN A 43 -9.56 0.71 9.90
N SER A 44 -8.23 0.60 9.82
CA SER A 44 -7.36 1.77 9.63
C SER A 44 -7.55 2.43 8.27
N ALA A 45 -7.76 1.65 7.20
CA ALA A 45 -7.98 2.17 5.86
C ALA A 45 -9.19 3.13 5.79
N MET A 46 -10.25 2.84 6.55
CA MET A 46 -11.45 3.69 6.63
C MET A 46 -11.32 4.88 7.59
N LEU A 47 -10.22 4.97 8.36
CA LEU A 47 -9.91 6.01 9.33
C LEU A 47 -8.72 6.88 8.89
N GLY A 48 -8.64 7.19 7.60
CA GLY A 48 -7.53 7.96 7.04
C GLY A 48 -6.19 7.22 7.09
N HIS A 49 -6.23 5.87 7.11
CA HIS A 49 -5.08 5.00 7.39
C HIS A 49 -4.43 5.21 8.77
N GLY A 50 -5.09 5.91 9.67
CA GLY A 50 -4.70 5.98 11.08
C GLY A 50 -4.80 4.61 11.73
N GLY A 51 -3.69 3.99 12.12
CA GLY A 51 -3.70 2.60 12.55
C GLY A 51 -2.68 2.22 13.60
N VAL A 52 -1.64 3.04 13.81
CA VAL A 52 -0.50 2.67 14.67
C VAL A 52 -0.91 2.38 16.12
N ALA A 53 -1.94 3.09 16.64
CA ALA A 53 -2.44 2.92 17.99
C ALA A 53 -3.80 2.17 18.06
N LEU A 54 -4.33 1.69 16.93
CA LEU A 54 -5.63 1.01 16.89
C LEU A 54 -5.56 -0.40 17.45
N ARG A 55 -6.11 -0.57 18.63
CA ARG A 55 -6.21 -1.84 19.33
C ARG A 55 -7.47 -2.60 18.91
N SER A 56 -7.33 -3.87 18.59
CA SER A 56 -8.45 -4.73 18.25
C SER A 56 -8.15 -6.20 18.57
N GLY A 57 -9.12 -6.89 19.15
CA GLY A 57 -9.06 -8.35 19.30
C GLY A 57 -9.57 -9.13 18.09
N SER A 58 -10.08 -8.44 17.07
CA SER A 58 -10.71 -9.02 15.87
C SER A 58 -10.10 -8.56 14.54
N TYR A 59 -9.25 -7.55 14.55
CA TYR A 59 -8.44 -7.13 13.42
C TYR A 59 -6.96 -7.33 13.74
N VAL A 60 -6.20 -7.88 12.82
CA VAL A 60 -4.74 -7.85 12.86
C VAL A 60 -4.29 -6.45 12.43
N ASN A 61 -3.51 -5.79 13.26
CA ASN A 61 -2.95 -4.48 12.96
C ASN A 61 -1.57 -4.64 12.29
N LEU A 62 -1.47 -4.41 10.98
CA LEU A 62 -0.20 -4.52 10.24
C LEU A 62 0.66 -3.26 10.36
N SER A 63 0.18 -2.18 10.99
CA SER A 63 0.94 -0.95 11.18
C SER A 63 1.86 -1.00 12.39
N ASN A 64 1.55 -1.86 13.39
CA ASN A 64 2.31 -1.95 14.64
C ASN A 64 2.28 -3.38 15.22
N PRO A 65 3.41 -4.10 15.23
CA PRO A 65 3.48 -5.48 15.73
C PRO A 65 3.20 -5.60 17.24
N ALA A 66 3.35 -4.54 18.03
CA ALA A 66 3.02 -4.57 19.46
C ALA A 66 1.54 -4.92 19.71
N LEU A 67 0.65 -4.47 18.84
CA LEU A 67 -0.78 -4.65 18.96
C LEU A 67 -1.26 -6.08 18.58
N TRP A 68 -0.37 -6.92 18.05
CA TRP A 68 -0.67 -8.34 17.82
C TRP A 68 -0.92 -9.11 19.11
N SER A 69 -0.45 -8.58 20.23
CA SER A 69 -0.73 -9.10 21.56
C SER A 69 -2.22 -9.03 21.98
N ASP A 70 -3.03 -8.22 21.33
CA ASP A 70 -4.47 -8.10 21.60
C ASP A 70 -5.33 -9.21 20.97
N GLN A 71 -4.73 -10.06 20.10
CA GLN A 71 -5.45 -11.15 19.44
C GLN A 71 -6.07 -12.11 20.47
N ALA A 72 -7.41 -12.25 20.41
CA ALA A 72 -8.17 -13.16 21.27
C ALA A 72 -8.67 -14.40 20.51
N LEU A 73 -8.72 -14.32 19.20
CA LEU A 73 -9.16 -15.35 18.26
C LEU A 73 -8.07 -15.57 17.21
N THR A 74 -7.99 -16.76 16.67
CA THR A 74 -7.28 -16.97 15.41
C THR A 74 -8.08 -16.27 14.33
N THR A 75 -7.45 -15.31 13.66
CA THR A 75 -8.08 -14.46 12.65
C THR A 75 -7.41 -14.68 11.29
N PHE A 76 -8.23 -14.92 10.28
CA PHE A 76 -7.81 -14.91 8.89
C PHE A 76 -8.50 -13.75 8.19
N SER A 77 -7.74 -13.02 7.39
CA SER A 77 -8.26 -11.85 6.68
C SER A 77 -7.73 -11.81 5.25
N ALA A 78 -8.62 -11.51 4.32
CA ALA A 78 -8.29 -11.29 2.91
C ALA A 78 -9.01 -10.04 2.42
N GLY A 79 -8.29 -9.16 1.74
CA GLY A 79 -8.82 -7.91 1.22
C GLY A 79 -8.43 -7.69 -0.24
N ALA A 80 -9.35 -7.11 -1.00
CA ALA A 80 -9.13 -6.66 -2.37
C ALA A 80 -9.57 -5.20 -2.51
N SER A 81 -8.97 -4.48 -3.45
CA SER A 81 -9.33 -3.11 -3.77
C SER A 81 -9.38 -2.89 -5.27
N VAL A 82 -10.24 -1.95 -5.68
CA VAL A 82 -10.31 -1.44 -7.05
C VAL A 82 -10.19 0.07 -6.97
N ALA A 83 -9.32 0.64 -7.78
CA ALA A 83 -9.11 2.09 -7.85
C ALA A 83 -9.28 2.57 -9.29
N THR A 84 -10.04 3.66 -9.47
CA THR A 84 -10.09 4.42 -10.72
C THR A 84 -9.36 5.72 -10.52
N VAL A 85 -8.44 6.05 -11.42
CA VAL A 85 -7.63 7.27 -11.41
C VAL A 85 -7.93 8.05 -12.68
N ARG A 86 -8.22 9.34 -12.54
CA ARG A 86 -8.34 10.30 -13.63
C ARG A 86 -7.20 11.30 -13.52
N GLY A 87 -6.33 11.32 -14.53
CA GLY A 87 -5.20 12.23 -14.65
C GLY A 87 -5.52 13.41 -15.58
N GLU A 88 -5.11 14.61 -15.17
CA GLU A 88 -5.21 15.87 -15.92
C GLU A 88 -3.86 16.58 -15.85
N ASP A 89 -3.30 16.98 -16.99
CA ASP A 89 -2.07 17.77 -17.07
C ASP A 89 -2.34 19.19 -17.57
N ALA A 90 -1.31 20.06 -17.49
CA ALA A 90 -1.40 21.45 -17.92
C ALA A 90 -1.19 21.64 -19.43
N PHE A 91 -0.78 20.60 -20.17
CA PHE A 91 -0.32 20.71 -21.54
C PHE A 91 -1.33 20.19 -22.56
N SER A 92 -2.26 19.35 -22.13
CA SER A 92 -3.29 18.79 -22.99
C SER A 92 -4.69 18.97 -22.39
N ASP A 93 -5.68 19.15 -23.28
CA ASP A 93 -7.09 19.12 -22.90
C ASP A 93 -7.61 17.68 -22.68
N ASP A 94 -6.75 16.69 -22.93
CA ASP A 94 -7.08 15.27 -22.80
C ASP A 94 -7.01 14.82 -21.35
N THR A 95 -7.97 13.99 -20.95
CA THR A 95 -7.96 13.35 -19.63
C THR A 95 -7.70 11.86 -19.77
N SER A 96 -6.76 11.35 -18.98
CA SER A 96 -6.54 9.91 -18.88
C SER A 96 -7.43 9.30 -17.80
N VAL A 97 -8.02 8.13 -18.06
CA VAL A 97 -8.77 7.38 -17.04
C VAL A 97 -8.29 5.94 -17.04
N GLY A 98 -7.82 5.50 -15.89
CA GLY A 98 -7.39 4.12 -15.67
C GLY A 98 -8.11 3.48 -14.49
N THR A 99 -8.27 2.16 -14.53
CA THR A 99 -8.86 1.38 -13.44
C THR A 99 -7.98 0.17 -13.17
N ALA A 100 -7.56 -0.01 -11.92
CA ALA A 100 -6.73 -1.13 -11.49
C ALA A 100 -7.32 -1.82 -10.27
N GLY A 101 -7.24 -3.15 -10.24
CA GLY A 101 -7.65 -3.98 -9.11
C GLY A 101 -6.46 -4.71 -8.49
N ASP A 102 -6.47 -4.85 -7.16
CA ASP A 102 -5.39 -5.52 -6.42
C ASP A 102 -5.85 -6.23 -5.16
N LEU A 103 -5.01 -7.16 -4.74
CA LEU A 103 -5.06 -7.71 -3.39
C LEU A 103 -4.56 -6.64 -2.40
N SER A 104 -5.39 -6.22 -1.44
CA SER A 104 -4.98 -5.26 -0.42
C SER A 104 -4.12 -5.90 0.66
N SER A 105 -4.47 -7.11 1.10
CA SER A 105 -3.69 -7.90 2.07
C SER A 105 -4.23 -9.32 2.21
N LEU A 106 -3.37 -10.19 2.71
CA LEU A 106 -3.70 -11.52 3.21
C LEU A 106 -2.98 -11.71 4.53
N HIS A 107 -3.68 -12.00 5.62
CA HIS A 107 -3.01 -12.19 6.90
C HIS A 107 -3.71 -13.18 7.82
N LEU A 108 -2.88 -13.80 8.66
CA LEU A 108 -3.25 -14.78 9.67
C LEU A 108 -2.69 -14.34 11.02
N GLY A 109 -3.57 -14.13 12.00
CA GLY A 109 -3.22 -13.88 13.39
C GLY A 109 -3.57 -15.06 14.28
N ILE A 110 -2.63 -15.51 15.08
CA ILE A 110 -2.77 -16.66 15.98
C ILE A 110 -2.48 -16.19 17.41
N PRO A 111 -3.45 -16.26 18.33
CA PRO A 111 -3.21 -16.01 19.74
C PRO A 111 -2.49 -17.21 20.36
N LEU A 112 -1.17 -17.13 20.56
CA LEU A 112 -0.42 -18.15 21.30
C LEU A 112 -0.85 -18.17 22.78
N ILE A 113 -1.07 -16.98 23.37
CA ILE A 113 -1.72 -16.77 24.65
C ILE A 113 -2.77 -15.68 24.42
N PRO A 114 -4.08 -16.01 24.48
CA PRO A 114 -5.14 -15.05 24.17
C PRO A 114 -4.99 -13.73 24.90
N SER A 115 -5.05 -12.61 24.16
CA SER A 115 -4.89 -11.23 24.64
C SER A 115 -3.58 -10.93 25.38
N LYS A 116 -2.53 -11.75 25.19
CA LYS A 116 -1.21 -11.55 25.80
C LYS A 116 -0.06 -11.76 24.81
N LEU A 117 -0.06 -12.86 24.05
CA LEU A 117 0.99 -13.18 23.06
C LEU A 117 0.35 -13.60 21.75
N GLY A 118 0.55 -12.79 20.72
CA GLY A 118 0.04 -13.06 19.38
C GLY A 118 1.19 -13.27 18.38
N LEU A 119 0.98 -14.21 17.46
CA LEU A 119 1.82 -14.48 16.30
C LEU A 119 1.05 -14.06 15.07
N VAL A 120 1.70 -13.35 14.13
CA VAL A 120 1.07 -12.90 12.90
C VAL A 120 1.97 -13.21 11.71
N PHE A 121 1.32 -13.65 10.63
CA PHE A 121 1.88 -13.71 9.28
C PHE A 121 1.01 -12.87 8.35
N ALA A 122 1.64 -12.04 7.51
CA ALA A 122 0.94 -11.14 6.62
C ALA A 122 1.66 -11.01 5.29
N TYR A 123 0.87 -10.94 4.21
CA TYR A 123 1.28 -10.55 2.88
C TYR A 123 0.51 -9.30 2.47
N ARG A 124 1.20 -8.30 1.94
CA ARG A 124 0.60 -7.08 1.38
C ARG A 124 1.46 -6.47 0.28
N PRO A 125 0.89 -5.75 -0.66
CA PRO A 125 1.67 -4.87 -1.51
C PRO A 125 2.36 -3.79 -0.67
N TYR A 126 3.62 -3.50 -0.98
CA TYR A 126 4.38 -2.39 -0.41
C TYR A 126 4.37 -1.18 -1.33
N SER A 127 4.59 -1.43 -2.63
CA SER A 127 4.48 -0.40 -3.67
C SER A 127 3.89 -1.00 -4.95
N ARG A 128 3.44 -0.12 -5.84
CA ARG A 128 2.88 -0.48 -7.14
C ARG A 128 3.51 0.38 -8.20
N VAL A 129 3.91 -0.25 -9.30
CA VAL A 129 4.25 0.38 -10.57
C VAL A 129 3.13 0.01 -11.54
N ASN A 130 2.37 0.99 -11.99
CA ASN A 130 1.30 0.77 -12.94
C ASN A 130 0.95 2.10 -13.62
N TYR A 131 1.58 2.40 -14.75
CA TYR A 131 1.34 3.62 -15.50
C TYR A 131 1.50 3.40 -16.99
N ARG A 132 0.93 4.33 -17.74
CA ARG A 132 1.18 4.51 -19.17
C ARG A 132 1.31 5.98 -19.47
N ALA A 133 2.36 6.34 -20.21
CA ALA A 133 2.61 7.69 -20.68
C ALA A 133 2.89 7.67 -22.18
N ALA A 134 2.43 8.69 -22.90
CA ALA A 134 2.77 8.93 -24.27
C ALA A 134 3.32 10.36 -24.38
N ILE A 135 4.55 10.48 -24.85
CA ILE A 135 5.24 11.76 -25.03
C ILE A 135 5.46 11.94 -26.52
N ARG A 136 4.96 13.05 -27.08
CA ARG A 136 5.20 13.43 -28.44
C ARG A 136 6.30 14.47 -28.51
N ASP A 137 7.35 14.20 -29.30
CA ASP A 137 8.50 15.07 -29.45
C ASP A 137 9.08 14.93 -30.85
N SER A 138 10.12 15.67 -31.17
CA SER A 138 10.81 15.63 -32.47
C SER A 138 12.31 15.66 -32.27
N LEU A 139 13.01 14.89 -33.10
CA LEU A 139 14.45 14.79 -33.10
C LEU A 139 14.99 15.28 -34.48
N LEU A 140 16.08 16.05 -34.47
CA LEU A 140 16.78 16.43 -35.68
C LEU A 140 17.65 15.26 -36.18
N VAL A 141 17.32 14.71 -37.35
CA VAL A 141 18.05 13.61 -38.00
C VAL A 141 18.40 14.07 -39.44
N ASP A 142 19.66 14.09 -39.77
CA ASP A 142 20.17 14.50 -41.10
C ASP A 142 19.59 15.85 -41.59
N ASP A 143 19.57 16.87 -40.69
CA ASP A 143 19.01 18.20 -40.91
C ASP A 143 17.48 18.26 -41.13
N GLU A 144 16.74 17.17 -40.92
CA GLU A 144 15.28 17.11 -40.95
C GLU A 144 14.71 16.82 -39.57
N MET A 145 13.56 17.46 -39.23
CA MET A 145 12.84 17.19 -37.97
C MET A 145 12.00 15.93 -38.13
N ALA A 146 12.37 14.86 -37.42
CA ALA A 146 11.63 13.63 -37.33
C ALA A 146 10.77 13.64 -36.08
N ALA A 147 9.43 13.73 -36.22
CA ALA A 147 8.51 13.63 -35.15
C ALA A 147 8.35 12.17 -34.70
N TYR A 148 8.30 11.94 -33.37
CA TYR A 148 8.11 10.62 -32.81
C TYR A 148 7.18 10.64 -31.60
N THR A 149 6.60 9.50 -31.29
CA THR A 149 5.85 9.23 -30.08
C THR A 149 6.60 8.21 -29.23
N LEU A 150 6.96 8.59 -28.01
CA LEU A 150 7.54 7.72 -27.01
C LEU A 150 6.43 7.22 -26.10
N ASN A 151 6.08 5.93 -26.21
CA ASN A 151 5.15 5.26 -25.33
C ASN A 151 5.95 4.56 -24.21
N GLN A 152 5.60 4.85 -22.97
CA GLN A 152 6.18 4.22 -21.79
C GLN A 152 5.09 3.51 -20.99
N GLU A 153 5.32 2.26 -20.63
CA GLU A 153 4.44 1.45 -19.81
C GLU A 153 5.22 0.86 -18.65
N GLY A 154 4.74 1.05 -17.43
CA GLY A 154 5.32 0.47 -16.23
C GLY A 154 4.37 -0.50 -15.57
N ALA A 155 4.90 -1.62 -15.10
CA ALA A 155 4.14 -2.63 -14.37
C ALA A 155 4.94 -3.24 -13.22
N GLY A 156 4.22 -3.81 -12.21
CA GLY A 156 4.83 -4.53 -11.10
C GLY A 156 4.83 -3.75 -9.79
N GLY A 157 5.94 -3.83 -9.05
CA GLY A 157 6.11 -3.21 -7.73
C GLY A 157 6.62 -4.19 -6.68
N LEU A 158 6.73 -3.74 -5.46
CA LEU A 158 7.23 -4.52 -4.33
C LEU A 158 6.11 -5.10 -3.50
N GLN A 159 6.30 -6.33 -3.05
CA GLN A 159 5.47 -7.05 -2.10
C GLN A 159 6.20 -7.17 -0.77
N GLN A 160 5.45 -7.22 0.32
CA GLN A 160 5.96 -7.41 1.66
C GLN A 160 5.32 -8.65 2.30
N LEU A 161 6.16 -9.56 2.75
CA LEU A 161 5.78 -10.68 3.62
C LEU A 161 6.33 -10.40 5.01
N SER A 162 5.44 -10.37 6.01
CA SER A 162 5.80 -10.08 7.40
C SER A 162 5.47 -11.26 8.29
N GLY A 163 6.33 -11.54 9.27
CA GLY A 163 6.08 -12.53 10.31
C GLY A 163 6.68 -12.09 11.63
N GLY A 164 5.95 -12.26 12.74
CA GLY A 164 6.48 -11.81 14.02
C GLY A 164 5.52 -11.96 15.20
N LEU A 165 5.90 -11.38 16.33
CA LEU A 165 5.25 -11.55 17.63
C LEU A 165 4.90 -10.21 18.27
N GLY A 166 3.76 -10.19 18.96
CA GLY A 166 3.37 -9.11 19.86
C GLY A 166 3.15 -9.64 21.27
N LEU A 167 3.73 -8.98 22.26
CA LEU A 167 3.67 -9.34 23.68
C LEU A 167 3.09 -8.18 24.50
N LYS A 168 2.17 -8.52 25.39
CA LYS A 168 1.60 -7.60 26.37
C LYS A 168 2.21 -7.82 27.74
N LEU A 169 2.79 -6.77 28.29
CA LEU A 169 3.40 -6.71 29.61
C LEU A 169 2.45 -6.02 30.58
N GLY A 170 1.90 -6.81 31.51
CA GLY A 170 0.85 -6.32 32.39
C GLY A 170 -0.40 -5.88 31.62
N ASN A 171 -1.04 -4.79 32.04
CA ASN A 171 -2.28 -4.27 31.42
C ASN A 171 -2.06 -2.99 30.60
N VAL A 172 -0.85 -2.44 30.61
CA VAL A 172 -0.54 -1.09 30.13
C VAL A 172 0.36 -1.12 28.90
N VAL A 173 1.45 -1.90 28.93
CA VAL A 173 2.52 -1.87 27.92
C VAL A 173 2.39 -3.04 26.96
N GLN A 174 2.61 -2.78 25.69
CA GLN A 174 2.68 -3.76 24.62
C GLN A 174 3.95 -3.53 23.81
N LEU A 175 4.66 -4.59 23.47
CA LEU A 175 5.86 -4.58 22.63
C LEU A 175 5.69 -5.62 21.53
N GLY A 176 6.35 -5.41 20.40
CA GLY A 176 6.33 -6.36 19.32
C GLY A 176 7.45 -6.15 18.32
N ALA A 177 7.71 -7.21 17.57
CA ALA A 177 8.68 -7.18 16.48
C ALA A 177 8.24 -8.12 15.35
N SER A 178 8.57 -7.74 14.11
CA SER A 178 8.42 -8.56 12.92
C SER A 178 9.68 -8.55 12.08
N ALA A 179 9.89 -9.63 11.34
CA ALA A 179 10.77 -9.69 10.20
C ALA A 179 9.92 -9.45 8.95
N ASP A 180 10.43 -8.60 8.06
CA ASP A 180 9.72 -8.17 6.85
C ASP A 180 10.59 -8.48 5.63
N VAL A 181 10.10 -9.34 4.74
CA VAL A 181 10.76 -9.71 3.48
C VAL A 181 10.12 -8.92 2.36
N PHE A 182 10.93 -8.13 1.64
CA PHE A 182 10.53 -7.44 0.43
C PHE A 182 10.98 -8.23 -0.80
N PHE A 183 10.10 -8.33 -1.79
CA PHE A 183 10.42 -8.94 -3.08
C PHE A 183 9.47 -8.40 -4.16
N GLY A 184 9.94 -8.41 -5.40
CA GLY A 184 9.11 -8.00 -6.53
C GLY A 184 9.93 -7.65 -7.76
N SER A 185 9.24 -7.24 -8.81
CA SER A 185 9.84 -6.75 -10.04
C SER A 185 9.19 -5.44 -10.49
N GLN A 186 9.98 -4.61 -11.12
CA GLN A 186 9.53 -3.44 -11.86
C GLN A 186 9.85 -3.67 -13.32
N GLU A 187 8.85 -3.54 -14.16
CA GLU A 187 8.96 -3.70 -15.60
C GLU A 187 8.67 -2.37 -16.26
N LEU A 188 9.58 -1.91 -17.10
CA LEU A 188 9.42 -0.73 -17.92
C LEU A 188 9.54 -1.14 -19.39
N LEU A 189 8.53 -0.85 -20.17
CA LEU A 189 8.54 -0.99 -21.61
C LEU A 189 8.51 0.40 -22.26
N GLN A 190 9.52 0.70 -23.06
CA GLN A 190 9.59 1.90 -23.89
C GLN A 190 9.45 1.51 -25.35
N ARG A 191 8.62 2.24 -26.08
CA ARG A 191 8.42 2.08 -27.52
C ARG A 191 8.52 3.45 -28.15
N THR A 192 9.50 3.65 -29.03
CA THR A 192 9.66 4.86 -29.83
C THR A 192 9.15 4.59 -31.22
N GLN A 193 8.13 5.32 -31.65
CA GLN A 193 7.52 5.21 -32.97
C GLN A 193 7.60 6.56 -33.67
N PHE A 194 8.26 6.56 -34.86
CA PHE A 194 8.37 7.74 -35.69
C PHE A 194 7.16 7.88 -36.61
N ASP A 195 6.76 9.12 -36.90
CA ASP A 195 5.68 9.41 -37.83
C ASP A 195 6.09 9.07 -39.29
N GLN A 196 7.38 9.11 -39.56
CA GLN A 196 7.95 8.80 -40.86
C GLN A 196 8.29 7.31 -40.96
N THR A 197 7.82 6.66 -42.02
CA THR A 197 7.98 5.21 -42.23
C THR A 197 9.42 4.76 -42.55
N VAL A 198 10.33 5.69 -42.78
CA VAL A 198 11.75 5.40 -43.03
C VAL A 198 12.51 4.98 -41.78
N TYR A 199 12.00 5.37 -40.60
CA TYR A 199 12.59 5.00 -39.33
C TYR A 199 11.84 3.81 -38.70
N LEU A 200 12.62 2.85 -38.20
CA LEU A 200 12.05 1.65 -37.56
C LEU A 200 11.62 1.96 -36.12
N GLU A 201 10.53 1.33 -35.70
CA GLU A 201 10.11 1.33 -34.32
C GLU A 201 11.17 0.69 -33.42
N THR A 202 11.53 1.36 -32.35
CA THR A 202 12.48 0.83 -31.36
C THR A 202 11.75 0.46 -30.09
N ARG A 203 12.03 -0.74 -29.57
CA ARG A 203 11.51 -1.22 -28.29
C ARG A 203 12.63 -1.49 -27.31
N GLN A 204 12.49 -0.98 -26.09
CA GLN A 204 13.38 -1.27 -24.98
C GLN A 204 12.55 -1.81 -23.83
N GLY A 205 12.90 -2.99 -23.35
CA GLY A 205 12.36 -3.58 -22.13
C GLY A 205 13.39 -3.51 -21.00
N ARG A 206 12.96 -3.11 -19.80
CA ARG A 206 13.81 -3.09 -18.61
C ARG A 206 13.07 -3.80 -17.49
N VAL A 207 13.67 -4.84 -16.94
CA VAL A 207 13.11 -5.60 -15.81
C VAL A 207 14.09 -5.51 -14.65
N THR A 208 13.68 -4.90 -13.55
CA THR A 208 14.47 -4.80 -12.32
C THR A 208 13.82 -5.66 -11.25
N ARG A 209 14.49 -6.70 -10.78
CA ARG A 209 14.07 -7.56 -9.67
C ARG A 209 14.72 -7.07 -8.38
N LEU A 210 13.91 -6.97 -7.34
CA LEU A 210 14.32 -6.43 -6.04
C LEU A 210 13.97 -7.43 -4.93
N ARG A 211 14.88 -7.59 -3.96
CA ARG A 211 14.64 -8.41 -2.77
C ARG A 211 15.43 -7.89 -1.59
N GLY A 212 14.87 -8.00 -0.39
CA GLY A 212 15.58 -7.63 0.84
C GLY A 212 14.81 -8.01 2.09
N VAL A 213 15.45 -7.87 3.22
CA VAL A 213 14.87 -8.20 4.53
C VAL A 213 15.13 -7.06 5.49
N THR A 214 14.12 -6.72 6.27
CA THR A 214 14.23 -5.74 7.37
C THR A 214 13.46 -6.24 8.59
N ALA A 215 13.46 -5.43 9.64
CA ALA A 215 12.68 -5.67 10.84
C ALA A 215 11.84 -4.43 11.19
N THR A 216 10.66 -4.68 11.71
CA THR A 216 9.81 -3.64 12.31
C THR A 216 9.66 -3.92 13.79
N VAL A 217 9.93 -2.90 14.61
CA VAL A 217 9.71 -2.94 16.06
C VAL A 217 8.60 -1.97 16.43
N GLY A 218 7.79 -2.34 17.42
CA GLY A 218 6.67 -1.51 17.84
C GLY A 218 6.48 -1.52 19.34
N GLY A 219 5.87 -0.44 19.83
CA GLY A 219 5.48 -0.27 21.21
C GLY A 219 4.13 0.44 21.32
N ALA A 220 3.40 0.14 22.39
CA ALA A 220 2.16 0.83 22.72
C ALA A 220 1.97 0.90 24.23
N VAL A 221 1.38 2.01 24.69
CA VAL A 221 0.98 2.23 26.09
C VAL A 221 -0.51 2.58 26.11
N THR A 222 -1.27 1.91 26.98
CA THR A 222 -2.71 2.14 27.09
C THR A 222 -3.07 2.54 28.51
N GLY A 223 -3.59 3.76 28.68
CA GLY A 223 -4.27 4.22 29.86
C GLY A 223 -5.77 3.92 29.78
N ARG A 224 -6.38 3.48 30.85
CA ARG A 224 -7.82 3.21 30.94
C ARG A 224 -8.43 4.06 32.05
N GLN A 225 -9.73 4.33 31.91
CA GLN A 225 -10.48 5.08 32.92
C GLN A 225 -9.90 6.48 33.19
N LEU A 226 -9.46 7.18 32.13
CA LEU A 226 -8.84 8.50 32.25
C LEU A 226 -9.89 9.59 32.49
N PHE A 227 -11.02 9.54 31.81
CA PHE A 227 -12.11 10.52 31.91
C PHE A 227 -13.45 9.85 32.26
N ARG A 228 -13.64 8.57 31.89
CA ARG A 228 -14.84 7.77 32.13
C ARG A 228 -14.43 6.33 32.43
N GLU A 229 -15.32 5.57 33.11
CA GLU A 229 -15.07 4.16 33.46
C GLU A 229 -14.81 3.24 32.27
N ASP A 230 -15.40 3.56 31.10
CA ASP A 230 -15.33 2.74 29.87
C ASP A 230 -14.44 3.36 28.80
N ASP A 231 -13.51 4.25 29.13
CA ASP A 231 -12.61 4.82 28.17
C ASP A 231 -11.20 4.19 28.17
N ALA A 232 -10.51 4.37 27.06
CA ALA A 232 -9.11 3.99 26.91
C ALA A 232 -8.40 4.91 25.91
N LEU A 233 -7.23 5.40 26.29
CA LEU A 233 -6.31 6.12 25.43
C LEU A 233 -5.09 5.25 25.17
N THR A 234 -4.77 5.01 23.91
CA THR A 234 -3.56 4.30 23.49
C THR A 234 -2.65 5.26 22.76
N VAL A 235 -1.38 5.29 23.14
CA VAL A 235 -0.29 5.97 22.42
C VAL A 235 0.66 4.88 21.95
N ALA A 236 1.05 4.94 20.67
CA ALA A 236 1.87 3.90 20.08
C ALA A 236 2.85 4.45 19.05
N ALA A 237 3.94 3.71 18.87
CA ALA A 237 4.93 3.97 17.83
C ALA A 237 5.41 2.66 17.20
N ALA A 238 5.85 2.74 15.95
CA ALA A 238 6.49 1.66 15.23
C ALA A 238 7.63 2.20 14.35
N LEU A 239 8.72 1.45 14.28
CA LEU A 239 9.91 1.76 13.50
C LEU A 239 10.24 0.57 12.59
N THR A 240 10.29 0.80 11.28
CA THR A 240 10.85 -0.15 10.32
C THR A 240 12.30 0.25 10.04
N LEU A 241 13.24 -0.65 10.25
CA LEU A 241 14.66 -0.38 10.11
C LEU A 241 15.05 -0.16 8.65
N PRO A 242 16.08 0.64 8.37
CA PRO A 242 16.59 0.79 7.01
C PRO A 242 17.20 -0.54 6.52
N THR A 243 17.15 -0.77 5.21
CA THR A 243 17.72 -1.98 4.61
C THR A 243 18.17 -1.73 3.18
N ASN A 244 19.12 -2.54 2.71
CA ASN A 244 19.49 -2.57 1.30
C ASN A 244 18.72 -3.70 0.60
N LEU A 245 18.03 -3.36 -0.47
CA LEU A 245 17.42 -4.32 -1.37
C LEU A 245 18.46 -4.68 -2.44
N SER A 246 18.80 -5.96 -2.56
CA SER A 246 19.58 -6.43 -3.71
C SER A 246 18.72 -6.31 -4.96
N ALA A 247 19.28 -5.72 -5.99
CA ALA A 247 18.62 -5.43 -7.25
C ALA A 247 19.38 -6.09 -8.42
N SER A 248 18.63 -6.68 -9.35
CA SER A 248 19.19 -7.25 -10.59
C SER A 248 18.36 -6.76 -11.77
N ARG A 249 19.02 -6.10 -12.73
CA ARG A 249 18.39 -5.49 -13.89
C ARG A 249 18.79 -6.17 -15.17
N THR A 250 17.80 -6.52 -15.99
CA THR A 250 17.96 -7.00 -17.35
C THR A 250 17.37 -5.96 -18.30
N VAL A 251 18.10 -5.64 -19.36
CA VAL A 251 17.66 -4.72 -20.43
C VAL A 251 17.59 -5.50 -21.74
N THR A 252 16.49 -5.38 -22.46
CA THR A 252 16.29 -5.99 -23.77
C THR A 252 16.01 -4.92 -24.82
N LEU A 253 16.57 -5.07 -26.02
CA LEU A 253 16.32 -4.21 -27.18
C LEU A 253 15.77 -5.05 -28.32
N GLY A 254 14.99 -4.44 -29.21
CA GLY A 254 14.51 -5.06 -30.43
C GLY A 254 12.99 -5.16 -30.51
N GLU A 255 12.49 -5.64 -31.66
CA GLU A 255 11.09 -5.92 -31.90
C GLU A 255 10.62 -7.23 -31.25
N SER A 256 9.33 -7.46 -31.20
CA SER A 256 8.63 -8.37 -30.29
C SER A 256 9.14 -9.82 -30.16
N LEU A 257 9.73 -10.44 -31.16
CA LEU A 257 10.19 -11.84 -31.14
C LEU A 257 11.71 -11.99 -31.12
N ASP A 258 12.45 -11.03 -31.67
CA ASP A 258 13.92 -11.04 -31.74
C ASP A 258 14.52 -10.04 -30.75
N ARG A 259 14.21 -10.19 -29.47
CA ARG A 259 14.75 -9.34 -28.42
C ARG A 259 16.16 -9.78 -28.06
N ASP A 260 17.12 -8.92 -28.33
CA ASP A 260 18.48 -9.09 -27.80
C ASP A 260 18.58 -8.55 -26.38
N THR A 261 19.20 -9.33 -25.50
CA THR A 261 19.53 -8.87 -24.15
C THR A 261 20.85 -8.12 -24.17
N LEU A 262 20.83 -6.86 -23.72
CA LEU A 262 22.06 -6.08 -23.55
C LEU A 262 22.91 -6.72 -22.44
N ARG A 263 24.20 -6.88 -22.74
CA ARG A 263 25.17 -7.33 -21.75
C ARG A 263 25.66 -6.15 -20.92
N ALA A 264 25.82 -6.40 -19.62
CA ALA A 264 26.52 -5.48 -18.73
C ALA A 264 28.01 -5.38 -19.11
N PRO A 265 28.76 -4.37 -18.61
CA PRO A 265 30.19 -4.20 -18.91
C PRO A 265 31.06 -5.41 -18.58
N ASP A 266 30.65 -6.24 -17.63
CA ASP A 266 31.32 -7.49 -17.23
C ASP A 266 30.94 -8.69 -18.12
N GLY A 267 30.08 -8.48 -19.13
CA GLY A 267 29.59 -9.52 -20.05
C GLY A 267 28.40 -10.32 -19.53
N SER A 268 27.90 -10.05 -18.30
CA SER A 268 26.71 -10.70 -17.76
C SER A 268 25.44 -10.23 -18.48
N LEU A 269 24.33 -10.99 -18.37
CA LEU A 269 23.00 -10.64 -18.89
C LEU A 269 22.19 -9.76 -17.94
N SER A 270 22.72 -9.47 -16.74
CA SER A 270 22.09 -8.60 -15.76
C SER A 270 23.11 -7.67 -15.14
N LEU A 271 22.66 -6.48 -14.78
CA LEU A 271 23.41 -5.54 -13.98
C LEU A 271 22.91 -5.66 -12.54
N ASP A 272 23.80 -6.04 -11.62
CA ASP A 272 23.49 -6.21 -10.22
C ASP A 272 23.86 -4.96 -9.42
N GLY A 273 23.12 -4.70 -8.36
CA GLY A 273 23.34 -3.56 -7.47
C GLY A 273 22.42 -3.60 -6.27
N ASP A 274 22.43 -2.50 -5.52
CA ASP A 274 21.66 -2.33 -4.29
C ASP A 274 20.83 -1.04 -4.34
N VAL A 275 19.65 -1.10 -3.70
CA VAL A 275 18.75 0.04 -3.50
C VAL A 275 18.48 0.18 -2.01
N ARG A 276 18.85 1.31 -1.41
CA ARG A 276 18.69 1.55 0.03
C ARG A 276 17.27 2.05 0.32
N MET A 277 16.57 1.32 1.19
CA MET A 277 15.32 1.76 1.78
C MET A 277 15.59 2.50 3.10
N PRO A 278 15.03 3.70 3.30
CA PRO A 278 15.24 4.45 4.52
C PRO A 278 14.47 3.86 5.72
N LEU A 279 14.77 4.40 6.90
CA LEU A 279 13.97 4.21 8.10
C LEU A 279 12.53 4.66 7.84
N ALA A 280 11.54 3.92 8.34
CA ALA A 280 10.16 4.39 8.39
C ALA A 280 9.70 4.50 9.85
N ALA A 281 9.41 5.71 10.29
CA ALA A 281 8.90 6.01 11.62
C ALA A 281 7.40 6.30 11.57
N ARG A 282 6.64 5.72 12.50
CA ARG A 282 5.20 5.94 12.64
C ARG A 282 4.85 6.14 14.10
N GLY A 283 3.96 7.10 14.38
CA GLY A 283 3.43 7.35 15.71
C GLY A 283 1.95 7.67 15.65
N GLY A 284 1.21 7.33 16.71
CA GLY A 284 -0.23 7.58 16.71
C GLY A 284 -0.85 7.51 18.08
N VAL A 285 -2.08 8.02 18.13
CA VAL A 285 -2.94 8.00 19.29
C VAL A 285 -4.32 7.50 18.91
N ALA A 286 -4.96 6.73 19.79
CA ALA A 286 -6.33 6.27 19.62
C ALA A 286 -7.08 6.39 20.94
N TYR A 287 -8.26 7.01 20.90
CA TYR A 287 -9.14 7.18 22.05
C TYR A 287 -10.46 6.45 21.83
N LEU A 288 -10.76 5.51 22.71
CA LEU A 288 -12.01 4.76 22.74
C LEU A 288 -12.87 5.30 23.89
N SER A 289 -14.10 5.69 23.60
CA SER A 289 -15.06 6.18 24.60
C SER A 289 -16.35 5.37 24.58
N GLY A 290 -16.70 4.80 25.72
CA GLY A 290 -17.95 4.07 25.94
C GLY A 290 -18.20 2.92 24.98
N LEU A 291 -17.14 2.36 24.37
CA LEU A 291 -17.20 1.28 23.37
C LEU A 291 -18.08 1.59 22.14
N ARG A 292 -18.46 2.83 21.99
CA ARG A 292 -19.28 3.32 20.86
C ARG A 292 -18.49 4.24 19.95
N TRP A 293 -17.59 5.03 20.50
CA TRP A 293 -16.83 6.04 19.77
C TRP A 293 -15.36 5.70 19.84
N LEU A 294 -14.72 5.69 18.71
CA LEU A 294 -13.26 5.60 18.57
C LEU A 294 -12.79 6.76 17.72
N ALA A 295 -11.75 7.45 18.16
CA ALA A 295 -11.03 8.43 17.37
C ALA A 295 -9.57 7.99 17.26
N ALA A 296 -8.95 8.17 16.10
CA ALA A 296 -7.54 7.85 15.85
C ALA A 296 -6.86 8.97 15.06
N LEU A 297 -5.61 9.23 15.37
CA LEU A 297 -4.74 10.16 14.67
C LEU A 297 -3.33 9.56 14.60
N ASP A 298 -2.74 9.54 13.42
CA ASP A 298 -1.41 9.00 13.17
C ASP A 298 -0.58 9.97 12.34
N ALA A 299 0.74 9.90 12.54
CA ALA A 299 1.73 10.53 11.67
C ALA A 299 2.80 9.53 11.26
N SER A 300 3.35 9.67 10.06
CA SER A 300 4.48 8.88 9.58
C SER A 300 5.52 9.77 8.90
N TYR A 301 6.78 9.31 8.98
CA TYR A 301 7.93 9.97 8.40
C TYR A 301 8.88 8.94 7.78
N GLU A 302 9.34 9.21 6.56
CA GLU A 302 10.31 8.40 5.84
C GLU A 302 11.32 9.35 5.17
N PRO A 303 12.62 9.35 5.59
CA PRO A 303 13.67 10.25 5.05
C PRO A 303 14.20 9.76 3.70
N TRP A 304 13.41 9.92 2.63
CA TRP A 304 13.78 9.52 1.29
C TRP A 304 14.78 10.47 0.62
N SER A 305 15.02 11.67 1.17
CA SER A 305 16.08 12.57 0.70
C SER A 305 17.48 11.97 0.80
N GLY A 306 17.67 10.98 1.70
CA GLY A 306 18.91 10.20 1.85
C GLY A 306 18.92 8.89 1.05
N PHE A 307 18.14 8.78 -0.02
CA PHE A 307 18.08 7.60 -0.87
C PHE A 307 19.42 7.36 -1.59
N GLU A 308 19.84 6.11 -1.61
CA GLU A 308 21.06 5.67 -2.30
C GLU A 308 20.73 4.45 -3.17
N SER A 309 21.21 4.43 -4.40
CA SER A 309 21.12 3.29 -5.29
C SER A 309 22.38 3.18 -6.15
N THR A 310 22.90 1.97 -6.28
CA THR A 310 24.01 1.68 -7.21
C THR A 310 23.51 1.37 -8.62
N LEU A 311 22.20 1.17 -8.79
CA LEU A 311 21.55 1.03 -10.09
C LEU A 311 20.71 2.27 -10.39
N PRO A 312 20.68 2.75 -11.65
CA PRO A 312 19.72 3.76 -12.05
C PRO A 312 18.31 3.24 -11.79
N VAL A 313 17.51 3.95 -11.02
CA VAL A 313 16.10 3.59 -10.73
C VAL A 313 15.22 4.45 -11.64
N GLY A 314 14.10 3.92 -12.14
CA GLY A 314 13.22 4.64 -13.05
C GLY A 314 12.84 6.03 -12.52
N GLY A 315 13.01 7.07 -13.35
CA GLY A 315 12.88 8.46 -12.94
C GLY A 315 14.13 9.08 -12.28
N PHE A 316 15.24 8.32 -12.16
CA PHE A 316 16.49 8.75 -11.51
C PHE A 316 17.72 8.39 -12.35
N ASP A 317 17.59 8.29 -13.67
CA ASP A 317 18.65 7.81 -14.55
C ASP A 317 19.73 8.87 -14.83
N ASP A 318 19.53 10.12 -14.40
CA ASP A 318 20.48 11.22 -14.51
C ASP A 318 20.78 11.88 -13.15
N ALA A 319 21.80 12.73 -13.11
CA ALA A 319 22.18 13.46 -11.88
C ALA A 319 21.06 14.39 -11.38
N ALA A 320 20.12 14.82 -12.23
CA ALA A 320 18.96 15.61 -11.86
C ALA A 320 17.87 14.74 -11.20
N GLY A 321 17.85 13.42 -11.47
CA GLY A 321 16.88 12.49 -10.90
C GLY A 321 16.95 12.32 -9.39
N LEU A 322 18.12 12.50 -8.77
CA LEU A 322 18.28 12.44 -7.32
C LEU A 322 17.62 13.61 -6.59
N ASP A 323 17.53 14.77 -7.24
CA ASP A 323 16.87 15.96 -6.69
C ASP A 323 15.34 15.83 -6.64
N VAL A 324 14.79 14.81 -7.26
CA VAL A 324 13.34 14.51 -7.27
C VAL A 324 12.87 13.89 -5.96
N LEU A 325 13.77 13.31 -5.16
CA LEU A 325 13.37 12.69 -3.89
C LEU A 325 13.31 13.70 -2.76
N ARG A 326 12.22 13.61 -1.98
CA ARG A 326 11.96 14.39 -0.78
C ARG A 326 11.56 13.47 0.36
N ASP A 327 11.73 13.94 1.58
CA ASP A 327 11.22 13.26 2.75
C ASP A 327 9.70 13.15 2.68
N ARG A 328 9.19 11.96 2.92
CA ARG A 328 7.76 11.69 2.93
C ARG A 328 7.19 11.93 4.32
N TYR A 329 6.15 12.73 4.39
CA TYR A 329 5.35 12.99 5.59
C TYR A 329 3.90 12.66 5.32
N ARG A 330 3.26 11.99 6.27
CA ARG A 330 1.83 11.72 6.21
C ARG A 330 1.22 11.93 7.58
N ILE A 331 0.04 12.55 7.60
CA ILE A 331 -0.84 12.64 8.75
C ILE A 331 -2.21 12.14 8.34
N GLY A 332 -2.85 11.33 9.16
CA GLY A 332 -4.17 10.78 8.88
C GLY A 332 -4.89 10.37 10.13
N GLY A 333 -6.21 10.40 10.07
CA GLY A 333 -7.03 10.02 11.21
C GLY A 333 -8.51 10.00 10.89
N GLY A 334 -9.31 9.63 11.87
CA GLY A 334 -10.76 9.51 11.68
C GLY A 334 -11.51 9.10 12.93
N ILE A 335 -12.80 8.93 12.75
CA ILE A 335 -13.75 8.60 13.82
C ILE A 335 -14.54 7.35 13.41
N GLU A 336 -14.74 6.44 14.36
CA GLU A 336 -15.60 5.28 14.25
C GLU A 336 -16.76 5.39 15.23
N VAL A 337 -17.95 5.01 14.77
CA VAL A 337 -19.14 4.91 15.61
C VAL A 337 -19.74 3.52 15.48
N THR A 338 -19.92 2.83 16.62
CA THR A 338 -20.66 1.56 16.71
C THR A 338 -21.91 1.80 17.59
N PRO A 339 -23.08 2.10 17.00
CA PRO A 339 -24.25 2.57 17.75
C PRO A 339 -24.73 1.64 18.87
N ALA A 340 -24.62 0.32 18.66
CA ALA A 340 -25.01 -0.67 19.66
C ALA A 340 -23.98 -0.84 20.79
N GLY A 341 -22.72 -0.42 20.59
CA GLY A 341 -21.64 -0.71 21.53
C GLY A 341 -21.50 -2.22 21.77
N ARG A 342 -21.73 -2.68 23.01
CA ARG A 342 -21.66 -4.10 23.39
C ARG A 342 -22.96 -4.90 23.19
N ASP A 343 -24.07 -4.25 22.83
CA ASP A 343 -25.36 -4.96 22.70
C ASP A 343 -25.36 -5.91 21.47
N ARG A 344 -25.10 -7.19 21.73
CA ARG A 344 -25.09 -8.24 20.72
C ARG A 344 -26.49 -8.61 20.20
N ARG A 345 -27.56 -8.20 20.89
CA ARG A 345 -28.95 -8.48 20.49
C ARG A 345 -29.50 -7.41 19.55
N ALA A 346 -28.86 -6.26 19.49
CA ALA A 346 -29.26 -5.18 18.60
C ALA A 346 -29.33 -5.60 17.12
N PRO A 347 -30.14 -4.97 16.30
CA PRO A 347 -30.16 -5.18 14.85
C PRO A 347 -28.79 -5.01 14.20
N VAL A 348 -28.56 -5.66 13.05
CA VAL A 348 -27.24 -5.68 12.36
C VAL A 348 -26.72 -4.27 12.10
N LEU A 349 -27.56 -3.36 11.62
CA LEU A 349 -27.15 -1.98 11.32
C LEU A 349 -26.71 -1.21 12.57
N ARG A 350 -27.29 -1.47 13.75
CA ARG A 350 -26.83 -0.85 14.99
C ARG A 350 -25.53 -1.46 15.54
N ARG A 351 -25.21 -2.71 15.14
CA ARG A 351 -23.96 -3.39 15.48
C ARG A 351 -22.85 -3.16 14.46
N ALA A 352 -23.20 -2.61 13.30
CA ALA A 352 -22.22 -2.19 12.31
C ALA A 352 -21.38 -1.02 12.85
N ALA A 353 -20.11 -1.02 12.50
CA ALA A 353 -19.20 0.10 12.78
C ALA A 353 -19.11 0.98 11.52
N TYR A 354 -19.45 2.25 11.70
CA TYR A 354 -19.40 3.28 10.66
C TYR A 354 -18.15 4.14 10.86
N ARG A 355 -17.42 4.42 9.81
CA ARG A 355 -16.15 5.14 9.86
C ARG A 355 -16.11 6.26 8.85
N VAL A 356 -15.47 7.36 9.24
CA VAL A 356 -15.09 8.46 8.37
C VAL A 356 -13.72 8.97 8.81
N GLY A 357 -12.89 9.29 7.85
CA GLY A 357 -11.54 9.78 8.10
C GLY A 357 -10.99 10.53 6.90
N GLY A 358 -9.74 10.90 6.99
CA GLY A 358 -9.01 11.53 5.91
C GLY A 358 -7.53 11.58 6.21
N TYR A 359 -6.75 11.91 5.19
CA TYR A 359 -5.32 12.09 5.35
C TYR A 359 -4.77 13.15 4.40
N ALA A 360 -3.63 13.68 4.78
CA ALA A 360 -2.79 14.49 3.93
C ALA A 360 -1.38 13.90 3.90
N GLU A 361 -0.77 13.88 2.73
CA GLU A 361 0.56 13.33 2.50
C GLU A 361 1.35 14.27 1.61
N ARG A 362 2.59 14.59 1.99
CA ARG A 362 3.62 15.04 1.08
C ARG A 362 4.33 13.79 0.57
N GLY A 363 4.22 13.57 -0.73
CA GLY A 363 4.82 12.41 -1.38
C GLY A 363 6.34 12.48 -1.37
N LEU A 364 6.96 11.34 -1.69
CA LEU A 364 8.41 11.25 -1.75
C LEU A 364 8.99 11.80 -3.07
N TYR A 365 8.15 12.20 -4.02
CA TYR A 365 8.57 12.69 -5.35
C TYR A 365 8.30 14.17 -5.51
N ALA A 366 9.25 14.88 -6.12
CA ALA A 366 9.14 16.28 -6.49
C ALA A 366 9.70 16.51 -7.91
N PRO A 367 8.97 16.10 -8.96
CA PRO A 367 9.38 16.30 -10.35
C PRO A 367 9.65 17.78 -10.60
N SER A 368 10.80 18.09 -11.19
CA SER A 368 11.26 19.48 -11.41
C SER A 368 11.28 20.36 -10.16
N GLY A 369 11.42 19.73 -8.96
CA GLY A 369 11.43 20.42 -7.68
C GLY A 369 10.07 20.75 -7.09
N GLU A 370 8.96 20.42 -7.77
CA GLU A 370 7.58 20.65 -7.31
C GLU A 370 7.08 19.47 -6.46
N ASP A 371 6.67 19.74 -5.23
CA ASP A 371 6.20 18.71 -4.29
C ASP A 371 4.86 18.10 -4.72
N VAL A 372 4.78 16.78 -4.77
CA VAL A 372 3.54 16.05 -5.01
C VAL A 372 2.82 15.82 -3.70
N THR A 373 1.71 16.51 -3.50
CA THR A 373 0.87 16.36 -2.31
C THR A 373 -0.37 15.53 -2.61
N THR A 374 -0.83 14.75 -1.64
CA THR A 374 -2.06 13.97 -1.71
C THR A 374 -2.97 14.35 -0.56
N VAL A 375 -4.26 14.57 -0.85
CA VAL A 375 -5.30 14.75 0.16
C VAL A 375 -6.45 13.81 -0.19
N ALA A 376 -6.94 13.06 0.80
CA ALA A 376 -8.04 12.15 0.59
C ALA A 376 -8.98 12.05 1.79
N LEU A 377 -10.24 11.79 1.48
CA LEU A 377 -11.28 11.40 2.42
C LEU A 377 -11.47 9.88 2.34
N THR A 378 -11.69 9.27 3.49
CA THR A 378 -11.92 7.83 3.61
C THR A 378 -13.19 7.57 4.39
N GLY A 379 -13.81 6.44 4.17
CA GLY A 379 -14.95 6.04 4.94
C GLY A 379 -15.35 4.61 4.69
N GLY A 380 -16.35 4.13 5.45
CA GLY A 380 -16.84 2.79 5.23
C GLY A 380 -17.63 2.21 6.39
N VAL A 381 -17.97 0.94 6.23
CA VAL A 381 -18.80 0.20 7.18
C VAL A 381 -18.25 -1.21 7.40
N SER A 382 -18.27 -1.66 8.66
CA SER A 382 -17.96 -3.04 9.03
C SER A 382 -19.19 -3.72 9.57
N ILE A 383 -19.59 -4.80 8.93
CA ILE A 383 -20.80 -5.55 9.25
C ILE A 383 -20.43 -6.88 9.90
N PRO A 384 -20.68 -7.06 11.22
CA PRO A 384 -20.39 -8.30 11.91
C PRO A 384 -21.44 -9.36 11.59
N ASN A 385 -21.02 -10.59 11.30
CA ASN A 385 -21.90 -11.75 11.22
C ASN A 385 -22.20 -12.29 12.62
N ARG A 386 -23.45 -12.69 12.87
CA ARG A 386 -23.88 -13.24 14.17
C ARG A 386 -23.41 -14.67 14.41
N LEU A 387 -23.33 -15.46 13.35
CA LEU A 387 -23.23 -16.92 13.44
C LEU A 387 -21.77 -17.42 13.36
N THR A 388 -20.89 -16.74 12.67
CA THR A 388 -19.58 -17.27 12.29
C THR A 388 -18.39 -16.48 12.85
N GLY A 389 -18.62 -15.38 13.59
CA GLY A 389 -17.54 -14.47 13.99
C GLY A 389 -16.89 -13.74 12.80
N ALA A 390 -17.41 -13.94 11.60
CA ALA A 390 -16.94 -13.27 10.38
C ALA A 390 -17.39 -11.81 10.37
N ARG A 391 -16.63 -10.98 9.66
CA ARG A 391 -16.93 -9.56 9.45
C ARG A 391 -16.64 -9.20 7.99
N PHE A 392 -17.53 -8.41 7.43
CA PHE A 392 -17.40 -7.84 6.10
C PHE A 392 -17.11 -6.35 6.23
N ASP A 393 -16.02 -5.90 5.65
CA ASP A 393 -15.62 -4.50 5.66
C ASP A 393 -15.67 -3.94 4.26
N LEU A 394 -16.44 -2.87 4.07
CA LEU A 394 -16.56 -2.11 2.83
C LEU A 394 -16.02 -0.71 3.08
N GLY A 395 -14.95 -0.35 2.39
CA GLY A 395 -14.29 0.93 2.48
C GLY A 395 -14.29 1.65 1.14
N PHE A 396 -14.23 2.98 1.21
CA PHE A 396 -13.98 3.85 0.07
C PHE A 396 -12.97 4.92 0.43
N GLU A 397 -12.29 5.41 -0.59
CA GLU A 397 -11.30 6.49 -0.51
C GLU A 397 -11.46 7.35 -1.75
N LEU A 398 -11.61 8.66 -1.56
CA LEU A 398 -11.70 9.68 -2.62
C LEU A 398 -10.66 10.75 -2.35
N GLY A 399 -9.81 11.03 -3.33
CA GLY A 399 -8.75 12.01 -3.12
C GLY A 399 -8.20 12.60 -4.40
N THR A 400 -7.29 13.54 -4.20
CA THR A 400 -6.52 14.19 -5.25
C THR A 400 -5.04 14.11 -4.93
N ARG A 401 -4.20 14.01 -5.95
CA ARG A 401 -2.73 13.97 -5.87
C ARG A 401 -2.15 14.87 -6.95
N GLY A 402 -1.09 15.63 -6.58
CA GLY A 402 -0.44 16.57 -7.48
C GLY A 402 -1.30 17.77 -7.83
N SER A 403 -0.94 18.47 -8.88
CA SER A 403 -1.66 19.63 -9.42
C SER A 403 -1.69 19.56 -10.96
N ALA A 404 -2.58 20.30 -11.59
CA ALA A 404 -2.57 20.49 -13.04
C ALA A 404 -1.83 21.78 -13.42
N GLU A 405 -0.71 22.06 -12.74
CA GLU A 405 0.14 23.23 -12.96
C GLU A 405 1.59 22.77 -13.18
N GLY A 406 2.34 23.51 -13.97
CA GLY A 406 3.74 23.21 -14.25
C GLY A 406 3.90 21.83 -14.94
N VAL A 407 4.80 21.02 -14.44
CA VAL A 407 5.10 19.67 -14.96
C VAL A 407 4.34 18.56 -14.25
N LEU A 408 3.47 18.92 -13.29
CA LEU A 408 2.70 17.95 -12.51
C LEU A 408 1.43 17.51 -13.25
N VAL A 409 0.93 16.37 -12.84
CA VAL A 409 -0.37 15.82 -13.26
C VAL A 409 -1.28 15.81 -12.04
N ARG A 410 -2.51 16.29 -12.18
CA ARG A 410 -3.52 16.14 -11.14
C ARG A 410 -4.20 14.79 -11.30
N ASP A 411 -3.93 13.87 -10.38
CA ASP A 411 -4.68 12.64 -10.26
C ASP A 411 -5.88 12.84 -9.33
N THR A 412 -7.09 12.58 -9.83
CA THR A 412 -8.28 12.40 -8.99
C THR A 412 -8.60 10.93 -8.94
N PHE A 413 -8.69 10.35 -7.74
CA PHE A 413 -8.89 8.91 -7.60
C PHE A 413 -10.07 8.55 -6.70
N LEU A 414 -10.73 7.46 -7.06
CA LEU A 414 -11.74 6.77 -6.26
C LEU A 414 -11.31 5.33 -6.08
N LYS A 415 -11.18 4.87 -4.82
CA LYS A 415 -10.82 3.51 -4.48
C LYS A 415 -11.88 2.86 -3.61
N GLY A 416 -12.31 1.69 -3.99
CA GLY A 416 -13.17 0.80 -3.20
C GLY A 416 -12.34 -0.34 -2.61
N THR A 417 -12.59 -0.72 -1.36
CA THR A 417 -11.92 -1.83 -0.68
C THR A 417 -12.95 -2.75 -0.06
N LEU A 418 -12.80 -4.05 -0.31
CA LEU A 418 -13.56 -5.11 0.35
C LEU A 418 -12.59 -5.97 1.15
N THR A 419 -12.90 -6.19 2.43
CA THR A 419 -12.13 -7.10 3.28
C THR A 419 -13.04 -8.10 3.98
N LEU A 420 -12.63 -9.35 4.00
CA LEU A 420 -13.28 -10.45 4.69
C LEU A 420 -12.40 -10.84 5.87
N ASN A 421 -12.96 -10.78 7.08
CA ASN A 421 -12.28 -11.19 8.30
C ASN A 421 -13.04 -12.35 8.93
N PHE A 422 -12.33 -13.42 9.24
CA PHE A 422 -12.84 -14.60 9.93
C PHE A 422 -12.11 -14.76 11.24
N GLY A 423 -12.86 -14.94 12.32
CA GLY A 423 -12.29 -15.18 13.64
C GLY A 423 -12.84 -16.46 14.25
N GLU A 424 -11.96 -17.36 14.67
CA GLU A 424 -12.32 -18.63 15.30
C GLU A 424 -11.42 -18.91 16.49
N ARG A 425 -11.97 -19.61 17.48
CA ARG A 425 -11.17 -20.10 18.61
C ARG A 425 -10.52 -21.43 18.24
N TRP A 426 -9.19 -21.43 18.11
CA TRP A 426 -8.40 -22.65 17.96
C TRP A 426 -7.90 -23.13 19.32
N PHE A 427 -7.46 -24.38 19.38
CA PHE A 427 -6.87 -25.03 20.57
C PHE A 427 -7.81 -25.17 21.79
N ILE A 428 -9.12 -25.26 21.58
CA ILE A 428 -10.06 -25.62 22.65
C ILE A 428 -9.99 -27.14 22.81
N ARG A 429 -9.56 -27.61 23.98
CA ARG A 429 -9.78 -29.02 24.38
C ARG A 429 -11.29 -29.26 24.48
N ARG A 430 -11.85 -30.03 23.57
CA ARG A 430 -13.20 -30.59 23.76
C ARG A 430 -13.07 -31.61 24.88
N ARG A 431 -13.68 -31.35 26.03
CA ARG A 431 -13.96 -32.38 27.00
C ARG A 431 -15.12 -33.18 26.40
N PHE A 432 -14.87 -34.42 26.09
CA PHE A 432 -15.91 -35.41 25.88
C PHE A 432 -16.22 -35.91 27.30
N ASP A 433 -17.35 -35.50 27.87
CA ASP A 433 -17.96 -36.09 29.04
C ASP A 433 -18.75 -37.33 28.61
#